data_b673b232b0198738727591eb101f7109
#
_entry.id   b673b232b0198738727591eb101f7109
#
_cell.length_a   1.000
_cell.length_b   1.000
_cell.length_c   1.000
_cell.angle_alpha   90.00
_cell.angle_beta   90.00
_cell.angle_gamma   90.00
#
_symmetry.space_group_name_H-M   'P 1'
#
loop_
_entity.id
_entity.type
_entity.pdbx_description
1 polymer ?
#
loop_
_entity_poly.entity_id
_entity_poly.type
_entity_poly.pdbx_seq_one_letter_code
_entity_poly.pdbx_strand_id
1 'polypeptide(L)'
;MYKRQIKNNSSLLTKKDTKQIIISEYSKHDVLKNSGISDKEFDELVKYEFEDEKEIYNSLDLERLKSWSYFLELGLQPRNFTTIKSVSDRTEGFTDYLISTIQDENTNEELIVENLTKIIKGLILKK
;
A
#
# COMPACT_ATOMS: atom_id res chain seq x y z
N MET A 1 -10.78 9.52 -18.29
CA MET A 1 -10.99 9.56 -17.86
C MET A 1 -11.40 9.32 -17.46
N TYR A 2 -11.55 8.83 -16.92
CA TYR A 2 -11.85 8.55 -16.21
C TYR A 2 -12.39 8.86 -15.88
N LYS A 3 -12.72 9.10 -15.67
CA LYS A 3 -13.21 9.38 -15.12
C LYS A 3 -13.81 9.61 -15.17
N ARG A 4 -14.17 9.52 -15.29
CA ARG A 4 -14.80 9.54 -15.02
C ARG A 4 -15.49 9.30 -14.94
N GLN A 5 -15.82 8.84 -14.69
CA GLN A 5 -16.52 8.52 -14.34
C GLN A 5 -17.09 8.53 -13.83
N ILE A 6 -17.27 8.63 -13.40
CA ILE A 6 -18.00 8.61 -12.82
C ILE A 6 -18.55 9.26 -12.53
N LYS A 7 -18.85 9.75 -12.50
CA LYS A 7 -19.65 10.38 -12.15
C LYS A 7 -20.75 10.55 -12.21
N ASN A 8 -21.32 10.12 -12.43
CA ASN A 8 -22.36 10.12 -12.34
C ASN A 8 -23.18 9.68 -12.13
N ASN A 9 -23.40 9.22 -11.88
CA ASN A 9 -24.10 8.72 -11.26
C ASN A 9 -23.94 8.66 -10.46
N SER A 10 -24.05 8.85 -10.81
CA SER A 10 -23.19 8.94 -9.95
C SER A 10 -23.33 9.47 -8.60
N SER A 11 -24.11 10.41 -8.22
CA SER A 11 -24.13 10.89 -6.86
C SER A 11 -24.50 9.79 -5.88
N LEU A 12 -25.43 8.95 -6.26
CA LEU A 12 -25.78 7.83 -5.41
C LEU A 12 -24.66 6.83 -5.32
N LEU A 13 -24.03 6.57 -6.42
CA LEU A 13 -22.90 5.69 -6.47
C LEU A 13 -21.75 6.23 -5.65
N THR A 14 -21.57 7.53 -5.72
CA THR A 14 -20.54 8.18 -4.96
C THR A 14 -20.76 8.02 -3.46
N LYS A 15 -21.99 8.10 -3.03
CA LYS A 15 -22.32 7.90 -1.63
C LYS A 15 -21.93 6.50 -1.19
N LYS A 16 -22.23 5.54 -2.01
CA LYS A 16 -21.91 4.16 -1.71
C LYS A 16 -20.41 3.97 -1.60
N ASP A 17 -19.69 4.54 -2.55
CA ASP A 17 -18.24 4.44 -2.55
C ASP A 17 -17.66 5.11 -1.33
N THR A 18 -18.21 6.25 -0.94
CA THR A 18 -17.75 6.94 0.24
C THR A 18 -17.95 6.09 1.48
N LYS A 19 -19.08 5.41 1.56
CA LYS A 19 -19.34 4.53 2.69
C LYS A 19 -18.34 3.41 2.74
N GLN A 20 -18.01 2.83 1.60
CA GLN A 20 -17.04 1.75 1.55
C GLN A 20 -15.67 2.21 1.99
N ILE A 21 -15.30 3.42 1.60
CA ILE A 21 -14.01 3.99 2.02
C ILE A 21 -14.00 4.19 3.52
N ILE A 22 -15.10 4.68 4.09
CA ILE A 22 -15.19 4.92 5.52
C ILE A 22 -15.16 3.61 6.29
N ILE A 23 -15.78 2.56 5.72
CA ILE A 23 -15.85 1.26 6.39
C ILE A 23 -14.51 0.54 6.36
N SER A 24 -13.57 1.00 5.55
CA SER A 24 -12.28 0.34 5.45
C SER A 24 -11.36 0.71 6.61
N GLU A 25 -11.88 0.60 7.82
CA GLU A 25 -11.10 0.73 9.03
C GLU A 25 -11.15 -0.59 9.78
N TYR A 26 -10.01 -1.04 10.26
CA TYR A 26 -9.89 -2.33 10.91
C TYR A 26 -9.22 -2.17 12.25
N SER A 27 -9.70 -2.91 13.25
CA SER A 27 -8.95 -3.08 14.47
C SER A 27 -7.73 -3.95 14.17
N LYS A 28 -6.77 -3.98 15.11
CA LYS A 28 -5.63 -4.86 14.94
C LYS A 28 -6.08 -6.30 14.77
N HIS A 29 -7.02 -6.74 15.61
CA HIS A 29 -7.52 -8.10 15.53
C HIS A 29 -8.08 -8.42 14.16
N ASP A 30 -8.89 -7.51 13.62
CA ASP A 30 -9.53 -7.74 12.34
C ASP A 30 -8.55 -7.70 11.18
N VAL A 31 -7.59 -6.76 11.20
CA VAL A 31 -6.65 -6.66 10.10
C VAL A 31 -5.73 -7.87 10.06
N LEU A 32 -5.35 -8.40 11.23
CA LEU A 32 -4.52 -9.59 11.26
C LEU A 32 -5.31 -10.81 10.81
N LYS A 33 -6.56 -10.91 11.26
CA LYS A 33 -7.40 -12.03 10.87
C LYS A 33 -7.63 -12.04 9.37
N ASN A 34 -7.95 -10.87 8.80
CA ASN A 34 -8.25 -10.79 7.38
C ASN A 34 -7.03 -10.94 6.50
N SER A 35 -5.86 -10.65 7.01
CA SER A 35 -4.62 -10.78 6.24
C SER A 35 -3.96 -12.15 6.44
N GLY A 36 -4.36 -12.90 7.45
CA GLY A 36 -3.75 -14.19 7.73
C GLY A 36 -2.43 -14.09 8.46
N ILE A 37 -2.19 -12.98 9.15
CA ILE A 37 -0.96 -12.76 9.90
C ILE A 37 -1.21 -13.08 11.36
N SER A 38 -0.34 -13.90 11.97
CA SER A 38 -0.44 -14.18 13.39
C SER A 38 0.12 -13.03 14.21
N ASP A 39 -0.23 -13.02 15.50
CA ASP A 39 0.33 -12.00 16.40
C ASP A 39 1.85 -12.04 16.42
N LYS A 40 2.41 -13.24 16.44
CA LYS A 40 3.85 -13.39 16.48
C LYS A 40 4.49 -12.86 15.20
N GLU A 41 3.87 -13.16 14.06
CA GLU A 41 4.38 -12.67 12.78
C GLU A 41 4.31 -11.15 12.72
N PHE A 42 3.22 -10.59 13.22
CA PHE A 42 3.08 -9.14 13.25
C PHE A 42 4.14 -8.50 14.14
N ASP A 43 4.41 -9.10 15.30
CA ASP A 43 5.44 -8.59 16.19
C ASP A 43 6.80 -8.56 15.50
N GLU A 44 7.09 -9.57 14.70
CA GLU A 44 8.33 -9.59 13.92
C GLU A 44 8.37 -8.47 12.90
N LEU A 45 7.24 -8.23 12.22
CA LEU A 45 7.18 -7.15 11.25
C LEU A 45 7.39 -5.79 11.92
N VAL A 46 6.84 -5.61 13.12
CA VAL A 46 7.05 -4.38 13.87
C VAL A 46 8.50 -4.26 14.32
N LYS A 47 9.08 -5.36 14.74
CA LYS A 47 10.47 -5.38 15.19
C LYS A 47 11.42 -4.90 14.10
N TYR A 48 11.17 -5.30 12.87
CA TYR A 48 12.00 -4.89 11.74
C TYR A 48 11.50 -3.61 11.10
N GLU A 49 10.50 -2.95 11.72
CA GLU A 49 10.00 -1.65 11.29
C GLU A 49 9.34 -1.69 9.92
N PHE A 50 8.76 -2.82 9.57
CA PHE A 50 7.96 -2.92 8.36
C PHE A 50 6.50 -2.60 8.60
N GLU A 51 6.05 -2.69 9.85
CA GLU A 51 4.69 -2.36 10.24
C GLU A 51 4.71 -1.58 11.53
N ASP A 52 3.63 -0.88 11.79
CA ASP A 52 3.49 -0.07 12.99
C ASP A 52 2.34 -0.59 13.84
N GLU A 53 2.53 -0.53 15.15
CA GLU A 53 1.46 -0.84 16.09
C GLU A 53 0.49 0.34 16.09
N LYS A 54 -0.77 0.09 15.73
CA LYS A 54 -1.79 1.13 15.66
C LYS A 54 -3.08 0.63 16.23
N GLU A 55 -3.98 1.56 16.53
CA GLU A 55 -5.32 1.17 16.98
C GLU A 55 -6.25 0.96 15.80
N ILE A 56 -6.02 1.66 14.70
CA ILE A 56 -6.87 1.58 13.52
C ILE A 56 -5.99 1.38 12.29
N TYR A 57 -6.34 0.42 11.48
CA TYR A 57 -5.64 0.09 10.25
C TYR A 57 -6.57 0.33 9.07
N ASN A 58 -6.02 0.69 7.93
CA ASN A 58 -6.82 1.00 6.74
C ASN A 58 -6.63 -0.07 5.66
N SER A 59 -7.24 0.16 4.50
CA SER A 59 -7.19 -0.79 3.40
C SER A 59 -5.77 -1.00 2.88
N LEU A 60 -4.95 0.05 2.86
CA LEU A 60 -3.57 -0.09 2.42
C LEU A 60 -2.79 -0.98 3.39
N ASP A 61 -3.05 -0.81 4.69
CA ASP A 61 -2.41 -1.67 5.68
C ASP A 61 -2.80 -3.12 5.43
N LEU A 62 -4.07 -3.36 5.18
CA LEU A 62 -4.55 -4.71 4.93
C LEU A 62 -3.89 -5.32 3.70
N GLU A 63 -3.82 -4.57 2.61
CA GLU A 63 -3.21 -5.07 1.39
C GLU A 63 -1.73 -5.37 1.59
N ARG A 64 -1.04 -4.50 2.32
CA ARG A 64 0.37 -4.72 2.60
C ARG A 64 0.56 -5.97 3.45
N LEU A 65 -0.29 -6.15 4.47
CA LEU A 65 -0.19 -7.34 5.32
C LEU A 65 -0.51 -8.62 4.55
N LYS A 66 -1.43 -8.55 3.61
CA LYS A 66 -1.70 -9.71 2.76
C LYS A 66 -0.46 -10.09 1.94
N SER A 67 0.26 -9.10 1.47
CA SER A 67 1.50 -9.36 0.73
C SER A 67 2.54 -9.99 1.65
N TRP A 68 2.65 -9.51 2.89
CA TRP A 68 3.54 -10.13 3.85
C TRP A 68 3.15 -11.57 4.12
N SER A 69 1.84 -11.82 4.27
CA SER A 69 1.35 -13.17 4.49
C SER A 69 1.77 -14.10 3.35
N TYR A 70 1.70 -13.60 2.13
CA TYR A 70 2.12 -14.39 0.97
C TYR A 70 3.58 -14.86 1.11
N PHE A 71 4.47 -13.95 1.46
CA PHE A 71 5.88 -14.31 1.59
C PHE A 71 6.15 -15.18 2.80
N LEU A 72 5.47 -14.91 3.91
CA LEU A 72 5.67 -15.71 5.12
C LEU A 72 5.22 -17.14 4.90
N GLU A 73 4.15 -17.35 4.11
CA GLU A 73 3.70 -18.69 3.79
C GLU A 73 4.69 -19.44 2.91
N LEU A 74 5.49 -18.71 2.17
CA LEU A 74 6.55 -19.33 1.37
C LEU A 74 7.79 -19.66 2.19
N GLY A 75 7.76 -19.37 3.49
CA GLY A 75 8.87 -19.68 4.36
C GLY A 75 9.87 -18.57 4.53
N LEU A 76 9.62 -17.42 3.95
CA LEU A 76 10.49 -16.27 4.12
C LEU A 76 10.18 -15.57 5.44
N GLN A 77 11.13 -14.81 5.93
CA GLN A 77 11.01 -14.11 7.19
C GLN A 77 11.24 -12.62 6.97
N PRO A 78 10.72 -11.77 7.88
CA PRO A 78 10.94 -10.32 7.72
C PRO A 78 12.41 -9.94 7.57
N ARG A 79 13.30 -10.64 8.27
CA ARG A 79 14.73 -10.33 8.17
C ARG A 79 15.28 -10.50 6.77
N ASN A 80 14.61 -11.29 5.94
CA ASN A 80 15.04 -11.48 4.55
C ASN A 80 14.77 -10.27 3.68
N PHE A 81 14.00 -9.30 4.21
CA PHE A 81 13.55 -8.15 3.43
C PHE A 81 14.18 -6.84 3.87
N THR A 82 15.24 -6.89 4.68
CA THR A 82 15.82 -5.64 5.19
C THR A 82 16.32 -4.73 4.06
N THR A 83 16.73 -5.30 2.94
CA THR A 83 17.18 -4.49 1.81
C THR A 83 16.06 -3.64 1.22
N ILE A 84 14.81 -4.04 1.41
CA ILE A 84 13.70 -3.31 0.79
C ILE A 84 13.55 -1.91 1.37
N LYS A 85 14.04 -1.68 2.58
CA LYS A 85 13.99 -0.34 3.14
C LYS A 85 14.87 0.62 2.36
N SER A 86 16.03 0.16 1.96
CA SER A 86 16.91 0.96 1.12
C SER A 86 16.26 1.27 -0.22
N VAL A 87 15.59 0.26 -0.80
CA VAL A 87 14.88 0.46 -2.06
C VAL A 87 13.74 1.46 -1.86
N SER A 88 13.00 1.32 -0.76
CA SER A 88 11.90 2.23 -0.46
C SER A 88 12.39 3.66 -0.30
N ASP A 89 13.49 3.85 0.42
CA ASP A 89 14.04 5.19 0.62
C ASP A 89 14.47 5.81 -0.70
N ARG A 90 15.09 5.03 -1.57
CA ARG A 90 15.50 5.53 -2.87
C ARG A 90 14.30 5.87 -3.74
N THR A 91 13.26 5.05 -3.68
CA THR A 91 12.05 5.30 -4.46
C THR A 91 11.35 6.56 -3.96
N GLU A 92 11.34 6.75 -2.64
CA GLU A 92 10.76 7.96 -2.06
C GLU A 92 11.52 9.20 -2.51
N GLY A 93 12.86 9.15 -2.46
CA GLY A 93 13.67 10.25 -2.90
C GLY A 93 13.45 10.58 -4.38
N PHE A 94 13.32 9.54 -5.20
CA PHE A 94 13.07 9.75 -6.61
C PHE A 94 11.67 10.32 -6.84
N THR A 95 10.69 9.87 -6.06
CA THR A 95 9.34 10.42 -6.15
C THR A 95 9.35 11.90 -5.81
N ASP A 96 10.07 12.29 -4.76
CA ASP A 96 10.19 13.71 -4.38
C ASP A 96 10.83 14.51 -5.50
N TYR A 97 11.85 13.95 -6.14
CA TYR A 97 12.49 14.60 -7.26
C TYR A 97 11.51 14.82 -8.41
N LEU A 98 10.72 13.81 -8.73
CA LEU A 98 9.74 13.93 -9.80
C LEU A 98 8.70 15.00 -9.48
N ILE A 99 8.22 15.02 -8.26
CA ILE A 99 7.24 16.01 -7.85
C ILE A 99 7.80 17.42 -7.99
N SER A 100 9.05 17.61 -7.58
CA SER A 100 9.66 18.93 -7.69
C SER A 100 9.90 19.34 -9.14
N THR A 101 10.02 18.38 -10.05
CA THR A 101 10.26 18.64 -11.46
C THR A 101 8.96 18.92 -12.21
N ILE A 102 7.89 18.24 -11.83
CA ILE A 102 6.60 18.42 -12.45
C ILE A 102 5.99 19.73 -11.96
N GLN A 103 5.63 20.61 -12.89
CA GLN A 103 5.07 21.92 -12.53
C GLN A 103 3.57 21.93 -12.74
N ASP A 104 2.91 20.92 -12.23
CA ASP A 104 1.47 20.79 -12.32
C ASP A 104 0.89 20.81 -10.91
N GLU A 105 0.00 21.77 -10.64
CA GLU A 105 -0.59 21.89 -9.32
C GLU A 105 -1.46 20.72 -8.97
N ASN A 106 -1.84 19.92 -9.95
CA ASN A 106 -2.67 18.75 -9.72
C ASN A 106 -1.85 17.48 -9.53
N THR A 107 -0.55 17.62 -9.30
CA THR A 107 0.30 16.48 -9.08
C THR A 107 -0.19 15.69 -7.87
N ASN A 108 -0.32 14.39 -8.04
CA ASN A 108 -0.82 13.48 -7.00
C ASN A 108 0.24 12.44 -6.71
N GLU A 109 0.73 12.45 -5.47
CA GLU A 109 1.80 11.53 -5.10
C GLU A 109 1.39 10.08 -5.27
N GLU A 110 0.14 9.75 -4.95
CA GLU A 110 -0.33 8.37 -5.08
C GLU A 110 -0.29 7.90 -6.51
N LEU A 111 -0.67 8.77 -7.44
CA LEU A 111 -0.62 8.41 -8.86
C LEU A 111 0.81 8.24 -9.34
N ILE A 112 1.72 9.08 -8.85
CA ILE A 112 3.13 8.95 -9.20
C ILE A 112 3.67 7.60 -8.72
N VAL A 113 3.39 7.26 -7.48
CA VAL A 113 3.85 5.99 -6.92
C VAL A 113 3.25 4.82 -7.68
N GLU A 114 1.95 4.90 -7.99
CA GLU A 114 1.28 3.83 -8.72
C GLU A 114 1.91 3.61 -10.09
N ASN A 115 2.18 4.69 -10.81
CA ASN A 115 2.77 4.57 -12.14
C ASN A 115 4.22 4.12 -12.08
N LEU A 116 4.97 4.58 -11.08
CA LEU A 116 6.34 4.09 -10.89
C LEU A 116 6.34 2.59 -10.62
N THR A 117 5.40 2.13 -9.80
CA THR A 117 5.30 0.72 -9.48
C THR A 117 5.05 -0.11 -10.74
N LYS A 118 4.21 0.39 -11.64
CA LYS A 118 3.94 -0.31 -12.89
C LYS A 118 5.19 -0.37 -13.78
N ILE A 119 5.96 0.72 -13.82
CA ILE A 119 7.19 0.73 -14.58
C ILE A 119 8.19 -0.27 -14.00
N ILE A 120 8.35 -0.26 -12.69
CA ILE A 120 9.27 -1.17 -12.02
C ILE A 120 8.86 -2.62 -12.28
N LYS A 121 7.56 -2.90 -12.14
CA LYS A 121 7.06 -4.24 -12.40
C LYS A 121 7.37 -4.67 -13.83
N GLY A 122 7.15 -3.76 -14.79
CA GLY A 122 7.43 -4.07 -16.17
C GLY A 122 8.90 -4.35 -16.44
N LEU A 123 9.78 -3.61 -15.77
CA LEU A 123 11.21 -3.83 -15.93
C LEU A 123 11.65 -5.16 -15.34
N ILE A 124 11.08 -5.51 -14.18
CA ILE A 124 11.41 -6.77 -13.52
C ILE A 124 10.96 -7.96 -14.35
N LEU A 125 9.77 -7.89 -14.91
CA LEU A 125 9.18 -8.99 -15.66
C LEU A 125 9.55 -8.99 -17.14
N LYS A 126 10.29 -8.01 -17.58
CA LYS A 126 10.72 -7.91 -18.96
C LYS A 126 11.89 -8.85 -19.19
N LYS A 127 11.65 -9.93 -19.87
CA LYS A 127 12.70 -10.92 -20.10
C LYS A 127 12.70 -11.35 -21.55
#